data_9271682564479e40b1b0e0b466562a5a
#
_entry.id   9271682564479e40b1b0e0b466562a5a
#
_cell.length_a   1.000
_cell.length_b   1.000
_cell.length_c   1.000
_cell.angle_alpha   90.00
_cell.angle_beta   90.00
_cell.angle_gamma   90.00
#
_symmetry.space_group_name_H-M   'P 1'
#
loop_
_entity.id
_entity.type
_entity.pdbx_description
1 polymer ?
#
loop_
_entity_poly.entity_id
_entity_poly.type
_entity_poly.pdbx_seq_one_letter_code
_entity_poly.pdbx_strand_id
1 'polypeptide(L)'
;LDGVIAEIDLFKLRSIDFETREETRKELESWYYKTCKVQFDPSLLALPEDEIIIITSRDEPIKEITYTWLKKHNIPYNKIIFAHLPPGNYIGGSLTEWFKRMAELKAKILKEEQIDIYFEDTPQVVRFLRELCPSISIVVYGDRSE
;
A
#
# COMPACT_ATOMS: atom_id res chain seq x y z
N LEU A 1 1.66 -0.36 2.84
CA LEU A 1 3.11 -0.10 2.82
C LEU A 1 3.41 1.29 2.28
N ASP A 2 3.14 1.51 0.99
CA ASP A 2 3.40 2.80 0.34
C ASP A 2 2.47 3.88 0.87
N GLY A 3 3.03 5.07 1.12
CA GLY A 3 2.32 6.20 1.71
C GLY A 3 2.11 6.12 3.22
N VAL A 4 2.35 4.98 3.84
CA VAL A 4 2.33 4.82 5.30
C VAL A 4 3.74 4.57 5.84
N ILE A 5 4.33 3.42 5.56
CA ILE A 5 5.70 3.07 6.01
C ILE A 5 6.75 3.65 5.05
N ALA A 6 6.55 3.48 3.75
CA ALA A 6 7.42 4.01 2.70
C ALA A 6 6.89 5.35 2.18
N GLU A 7 7.74 6.36 2.16
CA GLU A 7 7.42 7.66 1.57
C GLU A 7 7.24 7.52 0.05
N ILE A 8 6.10 7.94 -0.44
CA ILE A 8 5.76 7.87 -1.87
C ILE A 8 5.47 9.26 -2.42
N ASP A 9 6.22 9.65 -3.43
CA ASP A 9 5.95 10.82 -4.24
C ASP A 9 5.14 10.40 -5.48
N LEU A 10 3.84 10.55 -5.39
CA LEU A 10 2.92 10.18 -6.47
C LEU A 10 3.19 10.95 -7.76
N PHE A 11 3.66 12.18 -7.66
CA PHE A 11 3.94 13.00 -8.83
C PHE A 11 5.11 12.41 -9.62
N LYS A 12 6.18 12.05 -8.93
CA LYS A 12 7.33 11.37 -9.55
C LYS A 12 6.92 10.02 -10.13
N LEU A 13 6.17 9.23 -9.39
CA LEU A 13 5.75 7.92 -9.83
C LEU A 13 4.87 7.99 -11.09
N ARG A 14 3.93 8.93 -11.13
CA ARG A 14 3.08 9.17 -12.30
C ARG A 14 3.86 9.70 -13.50
N SER A 15 4.86 10.55 -13.30
CA SER A 15 5.69 11.04 -14.40
C SER A 15 6.48 9.91 -15.09
N ILE A 16 6.89 8.91 -14.32
CA ILE A 16 7.51 7.70 -14.87
C ILE A 16 6.55 6.95 -15.81
N ASP A 17 5.27 6.86 -15.43
CA ASP A 17 4.25 6.13 -16.21
C ASP A 17 3.92 6.76 -17.57
N PHE A 18 4.05 8.09 -17.72
CA PHE A 18 3.62 8.81 -18.91
C PHE A 18 4.69 8.97 -19.99
N GLU A 19 5.96 8.88 -19.67
CA GLU A 19 7.04 9.31 -20.56
C GLU A 19 7.89 8.19 -21.17
N THR A 20 7.68 6.93 -20.81
CA THR A 20 8.65 5.87 -21.14
C THR A 20 8.05 4.59 -21.68
N ARG A 21 8.86 3.88 -22.49
CA ARG A 21 8.58 2.51 -22.91
C ARG A 21 8.47 1.60 -21.69
N GLU A 22 7.65 0.55 -21.77
CA GLU A 22 7.33 -0.34 -20.64
C GLU A 22 8.56 -0.89 -19.91
N GLU A 23 9.61 -1.28 -20.63
CA GLU A 23 10.85 -1.80 -20.02
C GLU A 23 11.57 -0.74 -19.19
N THR A 24 11.72 0.48 -19.72
CA THR A 24 12.34 1.60 -19.01
C THR A 24 11.51 2.01 -17.80
N ARG A 25 10.18 1.97 -17.92
CA ARG A 25 9.26 2.23 -16.83
C ARG A 25 9.49 1.26 -15.68
N LYS A 26 9.58 -0.04 -15.95
CA LYS A 26 9.84 -1.06 -14.92
C LYS A 26 11.17 -0.85 -14.20
N GLU A 27 12.21 -0.47 -14.93
CA GLU A 27 13.52 -0.14 -14.34
C GLU A 27 13.45 1.09 -13.44
N LEU A 28 12.77 2.15 -13.86
CA LEU A 28 12.61 3.37 -13.09
C LEU A 28 11.74 3.16 -11.86
N GLU A 29 10.64 2.43 -11.97
CA GLU A 29 9.81 2.04 -10.84
C GLU A 29 10.60 1.21 -9.82
N SER A 30 11.39 0.23 -10.31
CA SER A 30 12.25 -0.58 -9.46
C SER A 30 13.27 0.26 -8.70
N TRP A 31 13.91 1.19 -9.39
CA TRP A 31 14.84 2.13 -8.77
C TRP A 31 14.15 3.01 -7.72
N TYR A 32 12.97 3.52 -8.05
CA TYR A 32 12.18 4.36 -7.15
C TYR A 32 11.84 3.62 -5.85
N TYR A 33 11.30 2.40 -5.95
CA TYR A 33 10.94 1.61 -4.78
C TYR A 33 12.16 1.16 -3.96
N LYS A 34 13.31 0.95 -4.59
CA LYS A 34 14.56 0.66 -3.87
C LYS A 34 15.08 1.82 -3.05
N THR A 35 14.81 3.05 -3.48
CA THR A 35 15.41 4.26 -2.92
C THR A 35 14.47 5.12 -2.08
N CYS A 36 13.19 4.76 -1.98
CA CYS A 36 12.27 5.52 -1.15
C CYS A 36 12.66 5.47 0.34
N LYS A 37 12.31 6.54 1.04
CA LYS A 37 12.64 6.70 2.46
C LYS A 37 11.59 6.03 3.34
N VAL A 38 11.97 5.72 4.58
CA VAL A 38 11.02 5.36 5.62
C VAL A 38 10.30 6.60 6.10
N GLN A 39 8.98 6.59 6.06
CA GLN A 39 8.13 7.65 6.58
C GLN A 39 7.68 7.35 8.00
N PHE A 40 7.39 6.10 8.29
CA PHE A 40 6.89 5.65 9.57
C PHE A 40 7.38 4.23 9.89
N ASP A 41 7.94 4.05 11.07
CA ASP A 41 8.37 2.75 11.57
C ASP A 41 7.26 2.18 12.48
N PRO A 42 6.63 1.06 12.10
CA PRO A 42 5.55 0.46 12.87
C PRO A 42 5.96 0.02 14.28
N SER A 43 7.26 -0.20 14.53
CA SER A 43 7.75 -0.54 15.87
C SER A 43 7.53 0.56 16.90
N LEU A 44 7.30 1.80 16.47
CA LEU A 44 7.00 2.91 17.37
C LEU A 44 5.63 2.82 18.02
N LEU A 45 4.69 2.10 17.41
CA LEU A 45 3.32 1.95 17.93
C LEU A 45 3.02 0.54 18.40
N ALA A 46 3.67 -0.48 17.83
CA ALA A 46 3.42 -1.87 18.16
C ALA A 46 4.05 -2.23 19.49
N LEU A 47 3.30 -2.98 20.31
CA LEU A 47 3.81 -3.64 21.51
C LEU A 47 4.49 -4.97 21.12
N PRO A 48 5.35 -5.54 21.99
CA PRO A 48 6.03 -6.80 21.68
C PRO A 48 5.10 -7.98 21.34
N GLU A 49 3.90 -8.00 21.90
CA GLU A 49 2.87 -9.01 21.66
C GLU A 49 2.02 -8.77 20.41
N ASP A 50 2.13 -7.60 19.81
CA ASP A 50 1.34 -7.26 18.62
C ASP A 50 1.87 -7.98 17.39
N GLU A 51 0.95 -8.43 16.54
CA GLU A 51 1.24 -8.95 15.21
C GLU A 51 1.17 -7.83 14.18
N ILE A 52 2.25 -7.62 13.45
CA ILE A 52 2.34 -6.60 12.41
C ILE A 52 2.15 -7.26 11.05
N ILE A 53 1.10 -6.88 10.35
CA ILE A 53 0.81 -7.35 8.99
C ILE A 53 0.91 -6.18 8.03
N ILE A 54 1.78 -6.32 7.03
CA ILE A 54 1.92 -5.34 5.96
C ILE A 54 1.04 -5.74 4.78
N ILE A 55 0.18 -4.83 4.34
CA ILE A 55 -0.64 -5.01 3.15
C ILE A 55 -0.14 -4.02 2.10
N THR A 56 0.16 -4.49 0.92
CA THR A 56 0.68 -3.66 -0.17
C THR A 56 0.00 -3.97 -1.49
N SER A 57 -0.24 -2.94 -2.29
CA SER A 57 -0.75 -3.08 -3.66
C SER A 57 0.35 -3.27 -4.70
N ARG A 58 1.61 -3.34 -4.28
CA ARG A 58 2.72 -3.64 -5.18
C ARG A 58 2.51 -4.99 -5.84
N ASP A 59 2.89 -5.09 -7.10
CA ASP A 59 2.71 -6.31 -7.87
C ASP A 59 3.86 -7.31 -7.72
N GLU A 60 3.67 -8.50 -8.27
CA GLU A 60 4.61 -9.61 -8.17
C GLU A 60 6.03 -9.28 -8.65
N PRO A 61 6.24 -8.56 -9.79
CA PRO A 61 7.58 -8.25 -10.27
C PRO A 61 8.47 -7.47 -9.30
N ILE A 62 7.88 -6.72 -8.36
CA ILE A 62 8.64 -5.93 -7.38
C ILE A 62 8.61 -6.52 -5.97
N LYS A 63 8.19 -7.76 -5.83
CA LYS A 63 8.11 -8.48 -4.55
C LYS A 63 9.48 -8.57 -3.87
N GLU A 64 10.49 -9.01 -4.58
CA GLU A 64 11.86 -9.13 -4.06
C GLU A 64 12.43 -7.77 -3.64
N ILE A 65 12.16 -6.73 -4.41
CA ILE A 65 12.56 -5.36 -4.08
C ILE A 65 11.90 -4.92 -2.77
N THR A 66 10.64 -5.26 -2.57
CA THR A 66 9.88 -4.94 -1.36
C THR A 66 10.50 -5.63 -0.13
N TYR A 67 10.79 -6.91 -0.21
CA TYR A 67 11.45 -7.64 0.88
C TYR A 67 12.83 -7.08 1.19
N THR A 68 13.62 -6.79 0.17
CA THR A 68 14.98 -6.23 0.32
C THR A 68 14.91 -4.84 1.01
N TRP A 69 13.96 -4.00 0.61
CA TRP A 69 13.76 -2.68 1.19
C TRP A 69 13.38 -2.78 2.68
N LEU A 70 12.42 -3.64 3.02
CA LEU A 70 12.00 -3.86 4.40
C LEU A 70 13.15 -4.33 5.28
N LYS A 71 13.97 -5.26 4.79
CA LYS A 71 15.15 -5.77 5.48
C LYS A 71 16.21 -4.67 5.67
N LYS A 72 16.49 -3.91 4.61
CA LYS A 72 17.46 -2.80 4.65
C LYS A 72 17.14 -1.77 5.72
N HIS A 73 15.87 -1.46 5.88
CA HIS A 73 15.38 -0.45 6.83
C HIS A 73 14.99 -1.03 8.19
N ASN A 74 15.23 -2.31 8.43
CA ASN A 74 14.89 -3.00 9.68
C ASN A 74 13.41 -2.83 10.08
N ILE A 75 12.50 -2.85 9.11
CA ILE A 75 11.06 -2.75 9.37
C ILE A 75 10.56 -4.08 9.93
N PRO A 76 10.02 -4.12 11.16
CA PRO A 76 9.48 -5.34 11.72
C PRO A 76 8.12 -5.68 11.11
N TYR A 77 7.92 -6.95 10.79
CA TYR A 77 6.61 -7.48 10.38
C TYR A 77 6.56 -8.98 10.61
N ASN A 78 5.37 -9.50 10.83
CA ASN A 78 5.11 -10.93 10.98
C ASN A 78 4.68 -11.55 9.65
N LYS A 79 3.93 -10.79 8.85
CA LYS A 79 3.38 -11.24 7.56
C LYS A 79 3.28 -10.08 6.59
N ILE A 80 3.46 -10.36 5.31
CA ILE A 80 3.20 -9.41 4.23
C ILE A 80 2.20 -10.02 3.24
N ILE A 81 1.21 -9.24 2.82
CA ILE A 81 0.18 -9.65 1.87
C ILE A 81 0.22 -8.69 0.68
N PHE A 82 0.38 -9.27 -0.50
CA PHE A 82 0.36 -8.53 -1.76
C PHE A 82 -1.07 -8.50 -2.30
N ALA A 83 -1.72 -7.35 -2.15
CA ALA A 83 -3.13 -7.11 -2.49
C ALA A 83 -3.23 -6.33 -3.80
N HIS A 84 -2.80 -6.95 -4.90
CA HIS A 84 -2.81 -6.32 -6.20
C HIS A 84 -4.09 -6.63 -6.97
N LEU A 85 -4.74 -5.58 -7.50
CA LEU A 85 -5.88 -5.75 -8.41
C LEU A 85 -5.38 -6.08 -9.82
N PRO A 86 -6.01 -7.07 -10.49
CA PRO A 86 -5.69 -7.34 -11.89
C PRO A 86 -5.89 -6.13 -12.78
N PRO A 87 -5.06 -5.92 -13.83
CA PRO A 87 -5.12 -4.74 -14.69
C PRO A 87 -6.50 -4.46 -15.31
N GLY A 88 -7.27 -5.49 -15.60
CA GLY A 88 -8.62 -5.37 -16.18
C GLY A 88 -9.65 -4.67 -15.29
N ASN A 89 -9.36 -4.51 -14.01
CA ASN A 89 -10.27 -3.83 -13.06
C ASN A 89 -10.28 -2.30 -13.22
N TYR A 90 -9.33 -1.75 -13.96
CA TYR A 90 -9.23 -0.29 -14.19
C TYR A 90 -9.81 0.14 -15.54
N ILE A 91 -10.05 -0.77 -16.46
CA ILE A 91 -10.49 -0.47 -17.83
C ILE A 91 -11.95 0.02 -17.83
N GLY A 92 -12.16 1.28 -18.25
CA GLY A 92 -13.48 1.88 -18.43
C GLY A 92 -14.18 2.29 -17.15
N GLY A 93 -13.55 2.15 -15.99
CA GLY A 93 -14.07 2.59 -14.70
C GLY A 93 -13.65 3.99 -14.32
N SER A 94 -14.44 4.65 -13.47
CA SER A 94 -14.02 5.88 -12.82
C SER A 94 -12.97 5.59 -11.73
N LEU A 95 -12.22 6.61 -11.33
CA LEU A 95 -11.28 6.52 -10.23
C LEU A 95 -11.99 6.11 -8.91
N THR A 96 -13.22 6.56 -8.72
CA THR A 96 -14.06 6.15 -7.58
C THR A 96 -14.32 4.65 -7.57
N GLU A 97 -14.63 4.04 -8.71
CA GLU A 97 -14.79 2.58 -8.83
C GLU A 97 -13.48 1.84 -8.50
N TRP A 98 -12.36 2.36 -8.92
CA TRP A 98 -11.05 1.82 -8.58
C TRP A 98 -10.83 1.80 -7.07
N PHE A 99 -11.06 2.93 -6.39
CA PHE A 99 -10.92 3.02 -4.94
C PHE A 99 -11.88 2.08 -4.21
N LYS A 100 -13.10 1.95 -4.71
CA LYS A 100 -14.11 1.04 -4.16
C LYS A 100 -13.62 -0.42 -4.25
N ARG A 101 -13.15 -0.85 -5.39
CA ARG A 101 -12.63 -2.22 -5.59
C ARG A 101 -11.40 -2.49 -4.74
N MET A 102 -10.50 -1.52 -4.63
CA MET A 102 -9.33 -1.63 -3.77
C MET A 102 -9.75 -1.76 -2.30
N ALA A 103 -10.73 -0.99 -1.85
CA ALA A 103 -11.27 -1.08 -0.50
C ALA A 103 -11.95 -2.43 -0.25
N GLU A 104 -12.71 -2.96 -1.20
CA GLU A 104 -13.35 -4.27 -1.09
C GLU A 104 -12.32 -5.40 -0.93
N LEU A 105 -11.24 -5.38 -1.72
CA LEU A 105 -10.15 -6.33 -1.61
C LEU A 105 -9.46 -6.23 -0.25
N LYS A 106 -9.12 -5.04 0.18
CA LYS A 106 -8.50 -4.80 1.48
C LYS A 106 -9.43 -5.20 2.64
N ALA A 107 -10.72 -4.86 2.55
CA ALA A 107 -11.71 -5.26 3.56
C ALA A 107 -11.78 -6.77 3.76
N LYS A 108 -11.76 -7.53 2.67
CA LYS A 108 -11.70 -8.99 2.71
C LYS A 108 -10.47 -9.48 3.48
N ILE A 109 -9.32 -8.94 3.17
CA ILE A 109 -8.05 -9.28 3.84
C ILE A 109 -8.10 -8.91 5.32
N LEU A 110 -8.55 -7.70 5.66
CA LEU A 110 -8.66 -7.24 7.04
C LEU A 110 -9.55 -8.15 7.89
N LYS A 111 -10.65 -8.63 7.34
CA LYS A 111 -11.57 -9.57 8.01
C LYS A 111 -10.95 -10.96 8.16
N GLU A 112 -10.36 -11.50 7.09
CA GLU A 112 -9.72 -12.82 7.10
C GLU A 112 -8.55 -12.89 8.08
N GLU A 113 -7.75 -11.83 8.16
CA GLU A 113 -6.59 -11.74 9.07
C GLU A 113 -6.97 -11.25 10.47
N GLN A 114 -8.22 -10.94 10.72
CA GLN A 114 -8.72 -10.47 12.03
C GLN A 114 -7.97 -9.23 12.54
N ILE A 115 -7.80 -8.23 11.66
CA ILE A 115 -7.08 -7.00 11.96
C ILE A 115 -7.90 -6.12 12.93
N ASP A 116 -7.25 -5.57 13.94
CA ASP A 116 -7.85 -4.64 14.89
C ASP A 116 -7.74 -3.18 14.44
N ILE A 117 -6.56 -2.80 13.95
CA ILE A 117 -6.26 -1.43 13.52
C ILE A 117 -5.57 -1.48 12.16
N TYR A 118 -6.04 -0.68 11.21
CA TYR A 118 -5.44 -0.55 9.88
C TYR A 118 -5.12 0.91 9.54
N PHE A 119 -3.93 1.13 9.02
CA PHE A 119 -3.44 2.44 8.58
C PHE A 119 -3.47 2.52 7.06
N GLU A 120 -4.15 3.53 6.54
CA GLU A 120 -4.31 3.77 5.10
C GLU A 120 -4.06 5.24 4.78
N ASP A 121 -3.37 5.50 3.68
CA ASP A 121 -3.03 6.86 3.25
C ASP A 121 -4.01 7.49 2.27
N THR A 122 -4.88 6.70 1.66
CA THR A 122 -5.84 7.16 0.65
C THR A 122 -7.20 7.42 1.25
N PRO A 123 -7.63 8.69 1.44
CA PRO A 123 -8.90 9.02 2.10
C PRO A 123 -10.13 8.37 1.47
N GLN A 124 -10.14 8.22 0.14
CA GLN A 124 -11.24 7.60 -0.58
C GLN A 124 -11.39 6.11 -0.22
N VAL A 125 -10.26 5.42 -0.09
CA VAL A 125 -10.24 4.01 0.34
C VAL A 125 -10.69 3.91 1.80
N VAL A 126 -10.25 4.82 2.67
CA VAL A 126 -10.65 4.87 4.08
C VAL A 126 -12.16 4.98 4.23
N ARG A 127 -12.82 5.84 3.45
CA ARG A 127 -14.27 6.00 3.49
C ARG A 127 -15.00 4.70 3.22
N PHE A 128 -14.62 4.00 2.16
CA PHE A 128 -15.21 2.69 1.84
C PHE A 128 -14.88 1.63 2.89
N LEU A 129 -13.65 1.60 3.41
CA LEU A 129 -13.25 0.65 4.45
C LEU A 129 -14.04 0.82 5.74
N ARG A 130 -14.32 2.05 6.15
CA ARG A 130 -15.13 2.32 7.34
C ARG A 130 -16.56 1.82 7.21
N GLU A 131 -17.12 1.85 6.01
CA GLU A 131 -18.43 1.27 5.73
C GLU A 131 -18.39 -0.27 5.70
N LEU A 132 -17.37 -0.82 5.08
CA LEU A 132 -17.22 -2.27 4.90
C LEU A 132 -16.75 -2.99 6.17
N CYS A 133 -15.98 -2.32 7.00
CA CYS A 133 -15.37 -2.88 8.22
C CYS A 133 -15.67 -2.02 9.45
N PRO A 134 -16.93 -1.91 9.89
CA PRO A 134 -17.29 -1.00 10.99
C PRO A 134 -16.68 -1.38 12.35
N SER A 135 -16.25 -2.64 12.52
CA SER A 135 -15.62 -3.12 13.76
C SER A 135 -14.09 -2.95 13.79
N ILE A 136 -13.48 -2.53 12.69
CA ILE A 136 -12.03 -2.32 12.58
C ILE A 136 -11.75 -0.82 12.67
N SER A 137 -10.74 -0.45 13.46
CA SER A 137 -10.27 0.95 13.53
C SER A 137 -9.45 1.26 12.27
N ILE A 138 -10.00 2.10 11.40
CA ILE A 138 -9.33 2.56 10.19
C ILE A 138 -8.76 3.94 10.43
N VAL A 139 -7.43 4.08 10.36
CA VAL A 139 -6.71 5.32 10.63
C VAL A 139 -6.16 5.89 9.32
N VAL A 140 -6.47 7.14 9.04
CA VAL A 140 -5.84 7.87 7.93
C VAL A 140 -4.45 8.28 8.37
N TYR A 141 -3.43 7.85 7.62
CA TYR A 141 -2.05 8.22 7.87
C TYR A 141 -1.38 8.70 6.59
N GLY A 142 -0.68 9.82 6.69
CA GLY A 142 -0.06 10.46 5.55
C GLY A 142 -0.91 11.60 4.99
N ASP A 143 -0.24 12.60 4.44
CA ASP A 143 -0.89 13.74 3.82
C ASP A 143 -1.00 13.52 2.32
N ARG A 144 -2.05 12.83 1.90
CA ARG A 144 -2.46 12.79 0.51
C ARG A 144 -3.73 13.61 0.31
N SER A 145 -3.73 14.82 0.82
CA SER A 145 -4.72 15.81 0.43
C SER A 145 -4.54 16.11 -1.07
N GLU A 146 -5.26 15.33 -1.89
CA GLU A 146 -5.25 15.35 -3.35
C GLU A 146 -4.17 14.52 -4.02
#